data_977169ee56100a48a5549cc63ac3f5a8
#
_entry.id   977169ee56100a48a5549cc63ac3f5a8
#
_cell.length_a   1.000
_cell.length_b   1.000
_cell.length_c   1.000
_cell.angle_alpha   90.00
_cell.angle_beta   90.00
_cell.angle_gamma   90.00
#
_symmetry.space_group_name_H-M   'P 1'
#
loop_
_entity.id
_entity.type
_entity.pdbx_description
1 polymer ?
#
loop_
_entity_poly.entity_id
_entity_poly.type
_entity_poly.pdbx_seq_one_letter_code
_entity_poly.pdbx_strand_id
1 'polypeptide(L)'
;NYIDFPEIIDPSNYYLDEAGHFIAYLDKIGKFKILYCDKALMKKYATLIFADENFQSLRLVKGDGKTLDFTLNDPPVLAFWSHPENGEYFCVEPWWGIPDAVEAKREIKEKERINALGAGEVFEYSFAIEINR
;
A
#
# COMPACT_ATOMS: atom_id res chain seq x y z
N ASN A 1 2.36 -1.24 17.28
CA ASN A 1 1.31 -1.35 16.24
C ASN A 1 1.72 -2.43 15.24
N TYR A 2 0.73 -3.13 14.71
CA TYR A 2 0.96 -4.09 13.64
C TYR A 2 -0.29 -4.20 12.75
N ILE A 3 -0.07 -4.64 11.51
CA ILE A 3 -1.12 -5.04 10.58
C ILE A 3 -1.28 -6.55 10.65
N ASP A 4 -2.51 -7.03 10.79
CA ASP A 4 -2.91 -8.44 10.71
C ASP A 4 -3.73 -8.62 9.43
N PHE A 5 -3.23 -9.42 8.51
CA PHE A 5 -3.94 -9.81 7.30
C PHE A 5 -4.81 -11.04 7.57
N PRO A 6 -5.94 -11.24 6.88
CA PRO A 6 -6.79 -12.42 7.08
C PRO A 6 -6.03 -13.73 6.82
N GLU A 7 -5.14 -13.70 5.83
CA GLU A 7 -4.35 -14.83 5.35
C GLU A 7 -2.87 -14.49 5.28
N ILE A 8 -2.03 -15.49 5.01
CA ILE A 8 -0.62 -15.28 4.70
C ILE A 8 -0.53 -14.70 3.30
N ILE A 9 0.15 -13.59 3.15
CA ILE A 9 0.43 -12.94 1.86
C ILE A 9 1.91 -13.08 1.49
N ASP A 10 2.22 -12.97 0.20
CA ASP A 10 3.57 -12.99 -0.37
C ASP A 10 3.70 -11.89 -1.45
N PRO A 11 3.52 -10.62 -1.05
CA PRO A 11 3.41 -9.53 -2.00
C PRO A 11 4.72 -9.23 -2.70
N SER A 12 4.61 -8.73 -3.92
CA SER A 12 5.68 -7.98 -4.56
C SER A 12 5.75 -6.59 -3.95
N ASN A 13 6.94 -6.09 -3.65
CA ASN A 13 7.15 -4.75 -3.11
C ASN A 13 7.82 -3.86 -4.15
N TYR A 14 7.22 -2.73 -4.42
CA TYR A 14 7.80 -1.66 -5.22
C TYR A 14 8.63 -0.72 -4.34
N TYR A 15 9.66 -0.13 -4.93
CA TYR A 15 10.51 0.86 -4.26
C TYR A 15 10.31 2.24 -4.89
N LEU A 16 10.49 3.27 -4.08
CA LEU A 16 10.57 4.65 -4.53
C LEU A 16 12.02 5.14 -4.43
N ASP A 17 12.43 6.00 -5.35
CA ASP A 17 13.67 6.76 -5.21
C ASP A 17 13.49 7.92 -4.21
N GLU A 18 14.55 8.70 -3.95
CA GLU A 18 14.51 9.84 -3.03
C GLU A 18 13.56 10.96 -3.50
N ALA A 19 13.24 11.02 -4.78
CA ALA A 19 12.32 11.98 -5.36
C ALA A 19 10.86 11.48 -5.37
N GLY A 20 10.62 10.24 -4.92
CA GLY A 20 9.30 9.61 -4.90
C GLY A 20 8.88 8.98 -6.22
N HIS A 21 9.81 8.82 -7.17
CA HIS A 21 9.54 8.08 -8.39
C HIS A 21 9.59 6.58 -8.13
N PHE A 22 8.77 5.88 -8.86
CA PHE A 22 8.72 4.43 -8.85
C PHE A 22 9.97 3.84 -9.52
N ILE A 23 10.67 2.99 -8.81
CA ILE A 23 11.73 2.18 -9.37
C ILE A 23 11.10 0.88 -9.85
N ALA A 24 11.22 0.60 -11.14
CA ALA A 24 10.64 -0.59 -11.79
C ALA A 24 11.32 -1.90 -11.36
N TYR A 25 11.50 -2.06 -10.07
CA TYR A 25 12.08 -3.23 -9.44
C TYR A 25 11.13 -3.78 -8.40
N LEU A 26 10.71 -5.01 -8.63
CA LEU A 26 9.89 -5.77 -7.69
C LEU A 26 10.77 -6.73 -6.92
N ASP A 27 10.68 -6.69 -5.60
CA ASP A 27 11.31 -7.67 -4.73
C ASP A 27 10.26 -8.37 -3.88
N LYS A 28 10.58 -9.55 -3.41
CA LYS A 28 9.76 -10.28 -2.45
C LYS A 28 10.31 -10.04 -1.05
N ILE A 29 9.50 -9.48 -0.18
CA ILE A 29 9.88 -9.35 1.25
C ILE A 29 9.59 -10.62 2.05
N GLY A 30 9.04 -11.64 1.38
CA GLY A 30 8.71 -12.94 1.94
C GLY A 30 7.27 -13.06 2.42
N LYS A 31 6.92 -14.25 2.86
CA LYS A 31 5.56 -14.58 3.31
C LYS A 31 5.34 -14.13 4.74
N PHE A 32 4.22 -13.45 4.98
CA PHE A 32 3.81 -13.06 6.33
C PHE A 32 2.29 -12.91 6.43
N LYS A 33 1.79 -12.98 7.64
CA LYS A 33 0.42 -12.64 7.99
C LYS A 33 0.38 -11.35 8.82
N ILE A 34 1.41 -11.15 9.64
CA ILE A 34 1.54 -9.99 10.53
C ILE A 34 2.69 -9.13 10.06
N LEU A 35 2.41 -7.85 9.84
CA LEU A 35 3.40 -6.84 9.51
C LEU A 35 3.57 -5.89 10.71
N TYR A 36 4.72 -5.93 11.36
CA TYR A 36 5.03 -5.01 12.45
C TYR A 36 5.38 -3.63 11.90
N CYS A 37 4.59 -2.64 12.30
CA CYS A 37 4.77 -1.23 11.90
C CYS A 37 5.81 -0.57 12.82
N ASP A 38 7.05 -0.98 12.71
CA ASP A 38 8.13 -0.44 13.52
C ASP A 38 8.98 0.59 12.76
N LYS A 39 9.74 1.39 13.52
CA LYS A 39 10.60 2.44 12.94
C LYS A 39 11.70 1.88 12.05
N ALA A 40 12.21 0.69 12.35
CA ALA A 40 13.30 0.08 11.58
C ALA A 40 12.81 -0.31 10.18
N LEU A 41 11.61 -0.88 10.08
CA LEU A 41 10.96 -1.21 8.82
C LEU A 41 10.74 0.05 7.97
N MET A 42 10.13 1.08 8.58
CA MET A 42 9.82 2.33 7.87
C MET A 42 11.08 3.12 7.49
N LYS A 43 12.12 3.08 8.31
CA LYS A 43 13.42 3.68 7.96
C LYS A 43 14.09 2.98 6.78
N LYS A 44 13.91 1.67 6.66
CA LYS A 44 14.47 0.88 5.55
C LYS A 44 13.77 1.14 4.22
N TYR A 45 12.44 1.24 4.24
CA TYR A 45 11.64 1.26 3.01
C TYR A 45 10.98 2.61 2.72
N ALA A 46 10.93 3.53 3.68
CA ALA A 46 10.17 4.79 3.64
C ALA A 46 8.67 4.58 3.37
N THR A 47 8.35 3.95 2.26
CA THR A 47 7.00 3.50 1.89
C THR A 47 7.06 2.03 1.50
N LEU A 48 6.19 1.21 2.08
CA LEU A 48 5.94 -0.15 1.62
C LEU A 48 4.84 -0.11 0.58
N ILE A 49 5.08 -0.68 -0.59
CA ILE A 49 4.12 -0.65 -1.70
C ILE A 49 3.91 -2.06 -2.21
N PHE A 50 2.85 -2.69 -1.75
CA PHE A 50 2.54 -4.09 -2.03
C PHE A 50 1.63 -4.23 -3.22
N ALA A 51 1.96 -5.18 -4.10
CA ALA A 51 1.19 -5.55 -5.27
C ALA A 51 1.11 -7.07 -5.43
N ASP A 52 0.36 -7.51 -6.43
CA ASP A 52 0.24 -8.90 -6.86
C ASP A 52 -0.34 -9.84 -5.79
N GLU A 53 -1.21 -9.30 -4.95
CA GLU A 53 -1.97 -10.01 -3.94
C GLU A 53 -3.43 -9.55 -3.92
N ASN A 54 -4.29 -10.34 -3.28
CA ASN A 54 -5.70 -10.02 -3.09
C ASN A 54 -5.89 -9.30 -1.75
N PHE A 55 -6.06 -8.00 -1.79
CA PHE A 55 -6.20 -7.15 -0.60
C PHE A 55 -7.67 -6.88 -0.26
N GLN A 56 -8.39 -7.87 0.27
CA GLN A 56 -9.80 -7.70 0.65
C GLN A 56 -9.98 -6.92 1.95
N SER A 57 -9.17 -7.22 2.94
CA SER A 57 -9.26 -6.58 4.25
C SER A 57 -7.94 -6.68 5.02
N LEU A 58 -7.83 -5.86 6.05
CA LEU A 58 -6.78 -5.94 7.06
C LEU A 58 -7.26 -5.36 8.38
N ARG A 59 -6.57 -5.68 9.46
CA ARG A 59 -6.74 -5.09 10.79
C ARG A 59 -5.46 -4.38 11.24
N LEU A 60 -5.56 -3.12 11.56
CA LEU A 60 -4.52 -2.40 12.29
C LEU A 60 -4.76 -2.57 13.79
N VAL A 61 -3.80 -3.16 14.48
CA VAL A 61 -3.81 -3.31 15.95
C VAL A 61 -2.85 -2.30 16.57
N LYS A 62 -3.40 -1.45 17.43
CA LYS A 62 -2.66 -0.41 18.13
C LYS A 62 -2.04 -0.95 19.42
N GLY A 63 -0.99 -0.30 19.89
CA GLY A 63 -0.32 -0.67 21.14
C GLY A 63 -1.19 -0.57 22.40
N ASP A 64 -2.28 0.19 22.35
CA ASP A 64 -3.29 0.29 23.42
C ASP A 64 -4.41 -0.78 23.32
N GLY A 65 -4.29 -1.70 22.38
CA GLY A 65 -5.24 -2.79 22.14
C GLY A 65 -6.45 -2.43 21.27
N LYS A 66 -6.63 -1.16 20.92
CA LYS A 66 -7.68 -0.74 20.00
C LYS A 66 -7.38 -1.18 18.58
N THR A 67 -8.41 -1.40 17.79
CA THR A 67 -8.25 -1.85 16.41
C THR A 67 -9.00 -0.98 15.42
N LEU A 68 -8.48 -0.95 14.20
CA LEU A 68 -9.15 -0.41 13.02
C LEU A 68 -9.24 -1.54 11.99
N ASP A 69 -10.46 -1.89 11.62
CA ASP A 69 -10.71 -2.89 10.59
C ASP A 69 -10.96 -2.19 9.25
N PHE A 70 -10.19 -2.56 8.24
CA PHE A 70 -10.29 -2.02 6.89
C PHE A 70 -10.90 -3.06 5.97
N THR A 71 -11.96 -2.68 5.26
CA THR A 71 -12.46 -3.39 4.08
C THR A 71 -11.98 -2.64 2.87
N LEU A 72 -11.13 -3.26 2.05
CA LEU A 72 -10.37 -2.58 0.99
C LEU A 72 -10.94 -2.78 -0.41
N ASN A 73 -11.73 -3.85 -0.62
CA ASN A 73 -12.31 -4.22 -1.91
C ASN A 73 -11.27 -4.37 -3.03
N ASP A 74 -10.18 -5.04 -2.71
CA ASP A 74 -9.13 -5.48 -3.62
C ASP A 74 -8.48 -4.36 -4.47
N PRO A 75 -7.85 -3.35 -3.86
CA PRO A 75 -7.06 -2.40 -4.60
C PRO A 75 -5.88 -3.10 -5.29
N PRO A 76 -5.50 -2.72 -6.51
CA PRO A 76 -4.37 -3.33 -7.21
C PRO A 76 -3.02 -3.11 -6.50
N VAL A 77 -2.95 -2.14 -5.62
CA VAL A 77 -1.78 -1.82 -4.80
C VAL A 77 -2.23 -1.38 -3.42
N LEU A 78 -1.51 -1.85 -2.40
CA LEU A 78 -1.71 -1.44 -1.01
C LEU A 78 -0.42 -0.86 -0.47
N ALA A 79 -0.43 0.42 -0.14
CA ALA A 79 0.75 1.09 0.39
C ALA A 79 0.60 1.39 1.89
N PHE A 80 1.76 1.42 2.57
CA PHE A 80 1.88 1.80 3.96
C PHE A 80 2.99 2.82 4.11
N TRP A 81 2.70 3.90 4.79
CA TRP A 81 3.66 4.96 5.03
C TRP A 81 3.62 5.45 6.47
N SER A 82 4.79 5.80 6.97
CA SER A 82 4.96 6.52 8.23
C SER A 82 6.20 7.39 8.13
N HIS A 83 6.20 8.52 8.82
CA HIS A 83 7.39 9.37 8.84
C HIS A 83 8.56 8.62 9.52
N PRO A 84 9.72 8.47 8.85
CA PRO A 84 10.80 7.61 9.34
C PRO A 84 11.41 8.07 10.68
N GLU A 85 11.36 9.37 10.98
CA GLU A 85 11.91 9.92 12.22
C GLU A 85 10.86 10.03 13.34
N ASN A 86 9.64 10.48 13.04
CA ASN A 86 8.63 10.76 14.05
C ASN A 86 7.73 9.55 14.36
N GLY A 87 7.31 8.80 13.36
CA GLY A 87 6.54 7.55 13.51
C GLY A 87 5.26 7.65 14.35
N GLU A 88 4.70 8.87 14.54
CA GLU A 88 3.53 9.11 15.37
C GLU A 88 2.22 8.69 14.70
N TYR A 89 2.24 8.52 13.40
CA TYR A 89 1.10 8.08 12.61
C TYR A 89 1.51 7.03 11.58
N PHE A 90 0.53 6.29 11.10
CA PHE A 90 0.71 5.24 10.14
C PHE A 90 -0.43 5.31 9.12
N CYS A 91 -0.09 5.43 7.85
CA CYS A 91 -1.05 5.49 6.76
C CYS A 91 -1.28 4.09 6.20
N VAL A 92 -2.55 3.77 5.94
CA VAL A 92 -2.99 2.61 5.15
C VAL A 92 -3.62 3.16 3.89
N GLU A 93 -3.00 2.91 2.76
CA GLU A 93 -3.28 3.60 1.51
C GLU A 93 -3.63 2.61 0.39
N PRO A 94 -4.92 2.34 0.14
CA PRO A 94 -5.33 1.61 -1.05
C PRO A 94 -5.15 2.50 -2.29
N TRP A 95 -4.39 2.01 -3.29
CA TRP A 95 -4.09 2.75 -4.51
C TRP A 95 -4.64 2.06 -5.75
N TRP A 96 -5.24 2.82 -6.65
CA TRP A 96 -5.67 2.41 -7.99
C TRP A 96 -4.80 3.01 -9.10
N GLY A 97 -3.58 3.31 -8.79
CA GLY A 97 -2.50 3.78 -9.65
C GLY A 97 -1.22 3.83 -8.85
N ILE A 98 -0.10 4.05 -9.51
CA ILE A 98 1.21 4.17 -8.89
C ILE A 98 1.90 5.48 -9.35
N PRO A 99 2.93 5.98 -8.63
CA PRO A 99 3.76 7.09 -9.09
C PRO A 99 4.39 6.82 -10.47
N ASP A 100 4.96 7.83 -11.10
CA ASP A 100 5.70 7.63 -12.34
C ASP A 100 7.00 6.86 -12.09
N ALA A 101 7.35 5.97 -13.03
CA ALA A 101 8.64 5.31 -13.00
C ALA A 101 9.78 6.29 -13.35
N VAL A 102 10.97 6.03 -12.84
CA VAL A 102 12.18 6.82 -13.18
C VAL A 102 12.39 6.91 -14.68
N GLU A 103 12.17 5.78 -15.38
CA GLU A 103 12.33 5.65 -16.84
C GLU A 103 11.04 5.97 -17.62
N ALA A 104 10.05 6.62 -16.97
CA ALA A 104 8.77 6.90 -17.62
C ALA A 104 8.93 7.80 -18.84
N LYS A 105 8.32 7.41 -19.95
CA LYS A 105 8.30 8.19 -21.20
C LYS A 105 7.47 9.48 -21.11
N ARG A 106 6.83 9.74 -19.96
CA ARG A 106 5.92 10.87 -19.72
C ARG A 106 4.69 10.90 -20.61
N GLU A 107 4.34 9.76 -21.21
CA GLU A 107 3.10 9.56 -21.95
C GLU A 107 2.08 8.89 -21.03
N ILE A 108 1.06 9.63 -20.63
CA ILE A 108 0.10 9.17 -19.62
C ILE A 108 -0.61 7.86 -20.01
N LYS A 109 -0.82 7.62 -21.29
CA LYS A 109 -1.47 6.40 -21.78
C LYS A 109 -0.61 5.16 -21.63
N GLU A 110 0.70 5.34 -21.50
CA GLU A 110 1.68 4.25 -21.32
C GLU A 110 2.07 4.07 -19.84
N LYS A 111 1.50 4.88 -18.96
CA LYS A 111 1.79 4.78 -17.53
C LYS A 111 1.30 3.44 -16.97
N GLU A 112 2.17 2.76 -16.25
CA GLU A 112 1.82 1.51 -15.58
C GLU A 112 0.67 1.71 -14.59
N ARG A 113 -0.28 0.77 -14.56
CA ARG A 113 -1.46 0.77 -13.68
C ARG A 113 -2.33 2.04 -13.80
N ILE A 114 -2.31 2.73 -14.97
CA ILE A 114 -3.22 3.85 -15.21
C ILE A 114 -4.63 3.33 -15.47
N ASN A 115 -5.62 4.00 -14.89
CA ASN A 115 -7.01 3.75 -15.22
C ASN A 115 -7.40 4.58 -16.43
N ALA A 116 -7.89 3.94 -17.48
CA ALA A 116 -8.38 4.59 -18.68
C ALA A 116 -9.89 4.41 -18.80
N LEU A 117 -10.61 5.52 -19.03
CA LEU A 117 -12.05 5.51 -19.20
C LEU A 117 -12.43 6.06 -20.58
N GLY A 118 -13.35 5.39 -21.24
CA GLY A 118 -14.02 5.91 -22.41
C GLY A 118 -15.05 6.99 -22.06
N ALA A 119 -15.54 7.67 -23.08
CA ALA A 119 -16.58 8.68 -22.89
C ALA A 119 -17.86 8.05 -22.30
N GLY A 120 -18.32 8.57 -21.16
CA GLY A 120 -19.50 8.06 -20.44
C GLY A 120 -19.25 6.86 -19.52
N GLU A 121 -18.04 6.33 -19.47
CA GLU A 121 -17.68 5.29 -18.49
C GLU A 121 -17.44 5.88 -17.11
N VAL A 122 -17.69 5.07 -16.08
CA VAL A 122 -17.50 5.43 -14.67
C VAL A 122 -16.54 4.44 -14.03
N PHE A 123 -15.59 4.94 -13.27
CA PHE A 123 -14.74 4.16 -12.40
C PHE A 123 -15.17 4.40 -10.94
N GLU A 124 -15.53 3.35 -10.25
CA GLU A 124 -15.95 3.41 -8.86
C GLU A 124 -15.06 2.52 -8.00
N TYR A 125 -14.69 3.01 -6.85
CA TYR A 125 -14.04 2.23 -5.81
C TYR A 125 -14.59 2.63 -4.45
N SER A 126 -14.45 1.75 -3.49
CA SER A 126 -14.82 2.02 -2.11
C SER A 126 -13.91 1.30 -1.15
N PHE A 127 -13.74 1.88 0.01
CA PHE A 127 -13.18 1.19 1.17
C PHE A 127 -13.93 1.65 2.43
N ALA A 128 -13.89 0.84 3.47
CA ALA A 128 -14.51 1.17 4.74
C ALA A 128 -13.54 0.98 5.89
N ILE A 129 -13.72 1.77 6.96
CA ILE A 129 -12.94 1.68 8.19
C ILE A 129 -13.91 1.55 9.35
N GLU A 130 -13.78 0.47 10.13
CA GLU A 130 -14.49 0.26 11.38
C GLU A 130 -13.54 0.50 12.55
N ILE A 131 -13.96 1.35 13.49
CA ILE A 131 -13.16 1.73 14.67
C ILE A 131 -13.67 0.93 15.88
N ASN A 132 -12.83 0.05 16.40
CA ASN A 132 -13.14 -0.76 17.58
C ASN A 132 -12.40 -0.18 18.81
N ARG A 133 -13.15 0.10 19.86
CA ARG A 133 -12.68 0.74 21.09
C ARG A 133 -12.33 -0.26 22.17
#